data_008a22dc856c361ae244633f01e79690
#
_entry.id   008a22dc856c361ae244633f01e79690
#
_cell.length_a   1.000
_cell.length_b   1.000
_cell.length_c   1.000
_cell.angle_alpha   90.00
_cell.angle_beta   90.00
_cell.angle_gamma   90.00
#
_symmetry.space_group_name_H-M   'P 1'
#
loop_
_entity.id
_entity.type
_entity.pdbx_description
1 polymer ?
#
loop_
_entity_poly.entity_id
_entity_poly.type
_entity_poly.pdbx_seq_one_letter_code
_entity_poly.pdbx_strand_id
1 'polypeptide(L)'
;MGGNSRWICVIVALFCLALLFYSGYWWRLSREAPEVVEEIAQKWSGRGVETDYLGVDVSGYPYRLQVGLNGVKIQSLHSLYQSRLKIPVVKFTAHPWNLNHWVGIAGIPFQLEIRIPETEVGVEVERGRTSIVLGENQRAERFSLQLDKVTFQ
;
A
#
# COMPACT_ATOMS: atom_id res chain seq x y z
N MET A 1 -54.63 1.81 6.76
CA MET A 1 -53.40 2.42 6.22
C MET A 1 -52.10 2.04 6.96
N GLY A 2 -51.99 0.88 7.59
CA GLY A 2 -50.86 0.51 8.47
C GLY A 2 -49.86 -0.51 7.87
N GLY A 3 -50.06 -1.00 6.65
CA GLY A 3 -49.20 -2.05 6.07
C GLY A 3 -47.86 -1.58 5.55
N ASN A 4 -47.83 -0.43 4.89
CA ASN A 4 -46.62 0.07 4.23
C ASN A 4 -45.54 0.55 5.22
N SER A 5 -45.94 1.10 6.38
CA SER A 5 -45.00 1.58 7.40
C SER A 5 -44.15 0.44 8.00
N ARG A 6 -44.73 -0.74 8.19
CA ARG A 6 -44.00 -1.90 8.76
C ARG A 6 -42.95 -2.41 7.80
N TRP A 7 -43.25 -2.47 6.50
CA TRP A 7 -42.28 -2.87 5.47
C TRP A 7 -41.13 -1.87 5.32
N ILE A 8 -41.42 -0.58 5.42
CA ILE A 8 -40.39 0.47 5.41
C ILE A 8 -39.44 0.30 6.59
N CYS A 9 -39.97 0.07 7.80
CA CYS A 9 -39.13 -0.18 8.98
C CYS A 9 -38.25 -1.42 8.83
N VAL A 10 -38.77 -2.51 8.22
CA VAL A 10 -37.99 -3.73 7.96
C VAL A 10 -36.87 -3.46 6.96
N ILE A 11 -37.16 -2.75 5.87
CA ILE A 11 -36.14 -2.40 4.85
C ILE A 11 -35.05 -1.54 5.47
N VAL A 12 -35.44 -0.51 6.25
CA VAL A 12 -34.48 0.35 6.94
C VAL A 12 -33.62 -0.44 7.92
N ALA A 13 -34.25 -1.34 8.71
CA ALA A 13 -33.50 -2.18 9.64
C ALA A 13 -32.50 -3.09 8.93
N LEU A 14 -32.88 -3.73 7.82
CA LEU A 14 -31.98 -4.56 7.00
C LEU A 14 -30.83 -3.73 6.42
N PHE A 15 -31.11 -2.53 5.94
CA PHE A 15 -30.09 -1.61 5.43
C PHE A 15 -29.10 -1.19 6.52
N CYS A 16 -29.59 -0.81 7.71
CA CYS A 16 -28.73 -0.50 8.85
C CYS A 16 -27.87 -1.70 9.27
N LEU A 17 -28.45 -2.90 9.26
CA LEU A 17 -27.73 -4.13 9.58
C LEU A 17 -26.59 -4.38 8.55
N ALA A 18 -26.88 -4.23 7.26
CA ALA A 18 -25.89 -4.37 6.20
C ALA A 18 -24.73 -3.35 6.34
N LEU A 19 -25.06 -2.09 6.70
CA LEU A 19 -24.04 -1.06 6.96
C LEU A 19 -23.16 -1.42 8.16
N LEU A 20 -23.75 -1.95 9.23
CA LEU A 20 -22.99 -2.38 10.41
C LEU A 20 -22.04 -3.55 10.08
N PHE A 21 -22.50 -4.54 9.35
CA PHE A 21 -21.66 -5.66 8.89
C PHE A 21 -20.52 -5.17 8.00
N TYR A 22 -20.83 -4.29 7.05
CA TYR A 22 -19.82 -3.72 6.17
C TYR A 22 -18.78 -2.87 6.93
N SER A 23 -19.23 -2.06 7.88
CA SER A 23 -18.35 -1.24 8.72
C SER A 23 -17.44 -2.11 9.59
N GLY A 24 -17.99 -3.20 10.16
CA GLY A 24 -17.21 -4.18 10.92
C GLY A 24 -16.16 -4.89 10.07
N TYR A 25 -16.52 -5.29 8.85
CA TYR A 25 -15.60 -5.87 7.88
C TYR A 25 -14.46 -4.91 7.52
N TRP A 26 -14.78 -3.65 7.17
CA TRP A 26 -13.79 -2.65 6.85
C TRP A 26 -12.85 -2.35 8.03
N TRP A 27 -13.42 -2.24 9.22
CA TRP A 27 -12.65 -2.00 10.45
C TRP A 27 -11.66 -3.14 10.74
N ARG A 28 -12.08 -4.38 10.50
CA ARG A 28 -11.19 -5.54 10.59
C ARG A 28 -10.02 -5.42 9.61
N LEU A 29 -10.31 -5.16 8.33
CA LEU A 29 -9.27 -4.97 7.31
C LEU A 29 -8.28 -3.86 7.69
N SER A 30 -8.79 -2.76 8.23
CA SER A 30 -7.95 -1.62 8.63
C SER A 30 -7.00 -1.95 9.79
N ARG A 31 -7.38 -2.88 10.65
CA ARG A 31 -6.53 -3.34 11.77
C ARG A 31 -5.50 -4.38 11.35
N GLU A 32 -5.84 -5.22 10.40
CA GLU A 32 -4.93 -6.25 9.89
C GLU A 32 -3.86 -5.66 8.94
N ALA A 33 -4.13 -4.53 8.30
CA ALA A 33 -3.24 -3.93 7.31
C ALA A 33 -1.83 -3.61 7.85
N PRO A 34 -1.63 -3.02 9.04
CA PRO A 34 -0.30 -2.79 9.59
C PRO A 34 0.49 -4.07 9.85
N GLU A 35 -0.18 -5.13 10.32
CA GLU A 35 0.45 -6.43 10.59
C GLU A 35 0.97 -7.07 9.29
N VAL A 36 0.19 -6.97 8.22
CA VAL A 36 0.59 -7.44 6.88
C VAL A 36 1.82 -6.68 6.38
N VAL A 37 1.86 -5.36 6.59
CA VAL A 37 3.02 -4.54 6.22
C VAL A 37 4.27 -4.99 6.96
N GLU A 38 4.15 -5.22 8.25
CA GLU A 38 5.27 -5.70 9.09
C GLU A 38 5.75 -7.09 8.67
N GLU A 39 4.83 -8.00 8.38
CA GLU A 39 5.16 -9.34 7.87
C GLU A 39 5.94 -9.28 6.55
N ILE A 40 5.54 -8.38 5.64
CA ILE A 40 6.24 -8.17 4.36
C ILE A 40 7.64 -7.59 4.63
N ALA A 41 7.78 -6.61 5.50
CA ALA A 41 9.06 -6.00 5.85
C ALA A 41 10.02 -7.04 6.45
N GLN A 42 9.53 -7.90 7.35
CA GLN A 42 10.32 -8.99 7.93
C GLN A 42 10.76 -10.03 6.88
N LYS A 43 9.89 -10.39 5.93
CA LYS A 43 10.24 -11.30 4.82
C LYS A 43 11.34 -10.73 3.93
N TRP A 44 11.36 -9.42 3.72
CA TRP A 44 12.39 -8.74 2.93
C TRP A 44 13.71 -8.67 3.69
N SER A 45 13.65 -8.41 5.00
CA SER A 45 14.81 -8.41 5.88
C SER A 45 15.55 -9.75 5.84
N GLY A 46 14.83 -10.86 5.85
CA GLY A 46 15.39 -12.21 5.68
C GLY A 46 16.08 -12.47 4.33
N ARG A 47 15.90 -11.57 3.34
CA ARG A 47 16.54 -11.62 2.02
C ARG A 47 17.68 -10.59 1.87
N GLY A 48 18.14 -9.96 2.94
CA GLY A 48 19.18 -8.94 2.90
C GLY A 48 18.70 -7.56 2.44
N VAL A 49 17.39 -7.33 2.50
CA VAL A 49 16.77 -6.02 2.22
C VAL A 49 16.19 -5.47 3.51
N GLU A 50 16.88 -4.52 4.12
CA GLU A 50 16.40 -3.85 5.31
C GLU A 50 15.36 -2.79 4.95
N THR A 51 14.20 -2.85 5.60
CA THR A 51 13.10 -1.91 5.36
C THR A 51 12.73 -1.25 6.68
N ASP A 52 12.76 0.08 6.70
CA ASP A 52 12.38 0.90 7.84
C ASP A 52 11.29 1.90 7.43
N TYR A 53 10.37 2.22 8.33
CA TYR A 53 9.30 3.20 8.11
C TYR A 53 8.88 3.85 9.43
N LEU A 54 8.46 5.11 9.38
CA LEU A 54 8.07 5.86 10.58
C LEU A 54 6.67 5.53 11.08
N GLY A 55 5.78 5.07 10.22
CA GLY A 55 4.42 4.70 10.60
C GLY A 55 3.56 4.26 9.44
N VAL A 56 2.48 3.56 9.81
CA VAL A 56 1.44 3.09 8.90
C VAL A 56 0.16 3.84 9.20
N ASP A 57 -0.46 4.42 8.19
CA ASP A 57 -1.77 5.06 8.26
C ASP A 57 -2.78 4.30 7.41
N VAL A 58 -3.98 4.06 7.95
CA VAL A 58 -5.04 3.36 7.23
C VAL A 58 -6.27 4.25 7.16
N SER A 59 -6.77 4.48 5.94
CA SER A 59 -7.86 5.40 5.66
C SER A 59 -8.70 4.96 4.46
N GLY A 60 -9.70 5.77 4.08
CA GLY A 60 -10.47 5.60 2.84
C GLY A 60 -11.84 4.95 2.99
N TYR A 61 -12.35 4.73 4.22
CA TYR A 61 -13.72 4.28 4.47
C TYR A 61 -14.75 5.19 3.77
N PRO A 62 -15.83 4.64 3.22
CA PRO A 62 -16.16 3.20 3.11
C PRO A 62 -15.69 2.56 1.80
N TYR A 63 -15.28 3.32 0.79
CA TYR A 63 -15.12 2.84 -0.58
C TYR A 63 -13.73 2.33 -0.93
N ARG A 64 -12.73 2.66 -0.13
CA ARG A 64 -11.32 2.31 -0.36
C ARG A 64 -10.69 1.81 0.92
N LEU A 65 -9.71 0.94 0.76
CA LEU A 65 -8.71 0.66 1.77
C LEU A 65 -7.42 1.32 1.31
N GLN A 66 -7.00 2.35 1.98
CA GLN A 66 -5.77 3.07 1.68
C GLN A 66 -4.78 2.87 2.82
N VAL A 67 -3.64 2.28 2.49
CA VAL A 67 -2.54 2.06 3.42
C VAL A 67 -1.42 3.02 3.04
N GLY A 68 -1.11 3.96 3.93
CA GLY A 68 -0.04 4.93 3.80
C GLY A 68 1.17 4.52 4.65
N LEU A 69 2.35 4.52 4.05
CA LEU A 69 3.62 4.32 4.73
C LEU A 69 4.38 5.64 4.71
N ASN A 70 4.80 6.12 5.87
CA ASN A 70 5.53 7.37 6.01
C ASN A 70 7.02 7.10 6.23
N GLY A 71 7.88 7.89 5.59
CA GLY A 71 9.33 7.86 5.79
C GLY A 71 9.96 6.51 5.47
N VAL A 72 9.56 5.89 4.36
CA VAL A 72 10.04 4.57 3.95
C VAL A 72 11.50 4.65 3.52
N LYS A 73 12.34 3.81 4.11
CA LYS A 73 13.73 3.61 3.76
C LYS A 73 13.94 2.13 3.45
N ILE A 74 14.46 1.84 2.28
CA ILE A 74 14.80 0.48 1.87
C ILE A 74 16.28 0.47 1.58
N GLN A 75 17.01 -0.43 2.21
CA GLN A 75 18.44 -0.61 2.01
C GLN A 75 18.72 -2.06 1.60
N SER A 76 19.47 -2.24 0.54
CA SER A 76 19.98 -3.55 0.14
C SER A 76 21.48 -3.57 0.38
N LEU A 77 21.93 -4.49 1.22
CA LEU A 77 23.33 -4.69 1.59
C LEU A 77 23.88 -5.90 0.83
N HIS A 78 24.10 -5.73 -0.49
CA HIS A 78 24.76 -6.76 -1.27
C HIS A 78 26.26 -6.52 -1.31
N SER A 79 27.07 -7.57 -1.36
CA SER A 79 28.54 -7.49 -1.31
C SER A 79 29.15 -6.66 -2.45
N LEU A 80 28.49 -6.62 -3.60
CA LEU A 80 28.99 -5.94 -4.80
C LEU A 80 28.36 -4.57 -5.03
N TYR A 81 27.21 -4.30 -4.44
CA TYR A 81 26.52 -3.01 -4.55
C TYR A 81 25.65 -2.75 -3.33
N GLN A 82 25.55 -1.51 -2.95
CA GLN A 82 24.63 -1.04 -1.93
C GLN A 82 23.60 -0.14 -2.58
N SER A 83 22.34 -0.36 -2.32
CA SER A 83 21.30 0.54 -2.78
C SER A 83 20.49 1.07 -1.59
N ARG A 84 20.17 2.34 -1.63
CA ARG A 84 19.34 3.00 -0.63
C ARG A 84 18.24 3.76 -1.33
N LEU A 85 17.01 3.41 -1.00
CA LEU A 85 15.81 4.08 -1.48
C LEU A 85 15.14 4.80 -0.33
N LYS A 86 14.89 6.09 -0.50
CA LYS A 86 14.17 6.93 0.47
C LYS A 86 12.92 7.47 -0.19
N ILE A 87 11.76 7.16 0.38
CA ILE A 87 10.46 7.62 -0.11
C ILE A 87 9.74 8.31 1.06
N PRO A 88 9.42 9.60 0.95
CA PRO A 88 8.76 10.33 2.04
C PRO A 88 7.41 9.72 2.42
N VAL A 89 6.60 9.38 1.43
CA VAL A 89 5.28 8.76 1.63
C VAL A 89 4.99 7.79 0.50
N VAL A 90 4.52 6.60 0.82
CA VAL A 90 3.96 5.66 -0.16
C VAL A 90 2.52 5.37 0.23
N LYS A 91 1.61 5.46 -0.72
CA LYS A 91 0.19 5.15 -0.51
C LYS A 91 -0.24 4.02 -1.42
N PHE A 92 -0.70 2.94 -0.83
CA PHE A 92 -1.31 1.83 -1.54
C PHE A 92 -2.82 1.89 -1.37
N THR A 93 -3.54 1.74 -2.45
CA THR A 93 -5.02 1.82 -2.45
C THR A 93 -5.60 0.59 -3.14
N ALA A 94 -6.56 -0.05 -2.48
CA ALA A 94 -7.37 -1.11 -3.04
C ALA A 94 -8.86 -0.87 -2.72
N HIS A 95 -9.73 -1.58 -3.42
CA HIS A 95 -11.15 -1.63 -3.04
C HIS A 95 -11.38 -2.77 -2.03
N PRO A 96 -12.15 -2.56 -0.94
CA PRO A 96 -12.40 -3.59 0.06
C PRO A 96 -13.02 -4.88 -0.50
N TRP A 97 -13.73 -4.77 -1.62
CA TRP A 97 -14.31 -5.93 -2.34
C TRP A 97 -13.40 -6.52 -3.42
N ASN A 98 -12.22 -5.92 -3.66
CA ASN A 98 -11.23 -6.42 -4.61
C ASN A 98 -9.81 -6.14 -4.10
N LEU A 99 -9.38 -6.94 -3.14
CA LEU A 99 -8.04 -6.85 -2.55
C LEU A 99 -6.94 -7.47 -3.43
N ASN A 100 -7.31 -7.96 -4.62
CA ASN A 100 -6.33 -8.48 -5.58
C ASN A 100 -5.73 -7.37 -6.46
N HIS A 101 -6.29 -6.17 -6.42
CA HIS A 101 -5.80 -5.05 -7.24
C HIS A 101 -5.39 -3.88 -6.34
N TRP A 102 -4.09 -3.65 -6.25
CA TRP A 102 -3.50 -2.54 -5.51
C TRP A 102 -2.87 -1.53 -6.45
N VAL A 103 -3.10 -0.26 -6.19
CA VAL A 103 -2.44 0.85 -6.85
C VAL A 103 -1.60 1.59 -5.83
N GLY A 104 -0.29 1.64 -6.06
CA GLY A 104 0.66 2.37 -5.23
C GLY A 104 1.03 3.70 -5.87
N ILE A 105 1.15 4.74 -5.05
CA ILE A 105 1.64 6.05 -5.45
C ILE A 105 2.74 6.43 -4.47
N ALA A 106 3.96 6.66 -4.99
CA ALA A 106 5.05 7.19 -4.20
C ALA A 106 4.92 8.71 -4.09
N GLY A 107 5.12 9.22 -2.88
CA GLY A 107 5.23 10.66 -2.61
C GLY A 107 6.51 11.23 -3.20
N ILE A 108 6.54 12.52 -3.38
CA ILE A 108 7.51 13.28 -4.17
C ILE A 108 8.38 14.11 -3.24
N PRO A 109 9.65 14.36 -3.61
CA PRO A 109 10.50 13.53 -4.47
C PRO A 109 10.96 12.28 -3.74
N PHE A 110 11.26 11.19 -4.44
CA PHE A 110 11.97 10.07 -3.82
C PHE A 110 13.38 9.94 -4.40
N GLN A 111 14.30 9.45 -3.58
CA GLN A 111 15.72 9.37 -3.87
C GLN A 111 16.17 7.92 -3.88
N LEU A 112 16.86 7.53 -4.93
CA LEU A 112 17.53 6.24 -5.05
C LEU A 112 19.04 6.50 -5.18
N GLU A 113 19.80 6.03 -4.22
CA GLU A 113 21.26 6.03 -4.21
C GLU A 113 21.74 4.62 -4.50
N ILE A 114 22.60 4.45 -5.50
CA ILE A 114 23.23 3.17 -5.83
C ILE A 114 24.73 3.39 -5.71
N ARG A 115 25.39 2.67 -4.82
CA ARG A 115 26.82 2.69 -4.63
C ARG A 115 27.43 1.40 -5.15
N ILE A 116 28.30 1.54 -6.11
CA ILE A 116 29.15 0.48 -6.68
C ILE A 116 30.60 0.79 -6.24
N PRO A 117 31.55 -0.16 -6.14
CA PRO A 117 32.88 0.08 -5.58
C PRO A 117 33.65 1.29 -6.12
N GLU A 118 33.42 1.69 -7.36
CA GLU A 118 34.13 2.81 -8.00
C GLU A 118 33.20 4.00 -8.37
N THR A 119 31.90 3.89 -8.14
CA THR A 119 30.94 4.90 -8.63
C THR A 119 29.72 4.98 -7.70
N GLU A 120 29.29 6.20 -7.44
CA GLU A 120 28.02 6.48 -6.75
C GLU A 120 27.07 7.16 -7.75
N VAL A 121 25.88 6.59 -7.92
CA VAL A 121 24.84 7.12 -8.81
C VAL A 121 23.64 7.48 -7.98
N GLY A 122 23.28 8.77 -7.98
CA GLY A 122 22.06 9.28 -7.42
C GLY A 122 20.98 9.40 -8.49
N VAL A 123 19.78 8.91 -8.19
CA VAL A 123 18.60 9.07 -9.05
C VAL A 123 17.52 9.74 -8.23
N GLU A 124 17.06 10.88 -8.69
CA GLU A 124 15.91 11.57 -8.12
C GLU A 124 14.72 11.44 -9.04
N VAL A 125 13.57 11.05 -8.50
CA VAL A 125 12.33 10.86 -9.26
C VAL A 125 11.27 11.78 -8.68
N GLU A 126 10.73 12.64 -9.52
CA GLU A 126 9.69 13.59 -9.09
C GLU A 126 8.32 12.93 -8.92
N ARG A 127 8.03 11.84 -9.60
CA ARG A 127 6.76 11.13 -9.49
C ARG A 127 6.89 9.65 -9.84
N GLY A 128 6.31 8.79 -9.01
CA GLY A 128 6.22 7.36 -9.27
C GLY A 128 4.81 6.83 -9.03
N ARG A 129 4.31 6.03 -9.96
CA ARG A 129 3.07 5.27 -9.80
C ARG A 129 3.36 3.80 -10.05
N THR A 130 2.86 2.95 -9.18
CA THR A 130 2.93 1.50 -9.35
C THR A 130 1.54 0.90 -9.31
N SER A 131 1.34 -0.18 -10.04
CA SER A 131 0.12 -0.99 -9.95
C SER A 131 0.53 -2.44 -9.85
N ILE A 132 -0.07 -3.14 -8.90
CA ILE A 132 0.17 -4.55 -8.63
C ILE A 132 -1.17 -5.27 -8.71
N VAL A 133 -1.23 -6.29 -9.54
CA VAL A 133 -2.37 -7.21 -9.59
C VAL A 133 -1.91 -8.54 -9.01
N LEU A 134 -2.63 -9.02 -7.99
CA LEU A 134 -2.38 -10.30 -7.35
C LEU A 134 -3.34 -11.34 -7.92
N GLY A 135 -2.80 -12.51 -8.28
CA GLY A 135 -3.60 -13.66 -8.69
C GLY A 135 -4.21 -14.40 -7.50
N GLU A 136 -4.92 -15.51 -7.80
CA GLU A 136 -5.65 -16.32 -6.80
C GLU A 136 -4.77 -16.82 -5.64
N ASN A 137 -3.47 -17.02 -5.87
CA ASN A 137 -2.50 -17.46 -4.86
C ASN A 137 -1.75 -16.31 -4.19
N GLN A 138 -2.26 -15.08 -4.25
CA GLN A 138 -1.60 -13.86 -3.75
C GLN A 138 -0.19 -13.63 -4.36
N ARG A 139 0.09 -14.21 -5.51
CA ARG A 139 1.31 -13.94 -6.28
C ARG A 139 1.07 -12.77 -7.21
N ALA A 140 2.07 -11.90 -7.35
CA ALA A 140 2.01 -10.81 -8.31
C ALA A 140 1.97 -11.36 -9.74
N GLU A 141 0.84 -11.22 -10.42
CA GLU A 141 0.65 -11.61 -11.82
C GLU A 141 1.02 -10.49 -12.77
N ARG A 142 0.78 -9.27 -12.35
CA ARG A 142 1.12 -8.08 -13.13
C ARG A 142 1.69 -7.01 -12.22
N PHE A 143 2.81 -6.47 -12.64
CA PHE A 143 3.43 -5.30 -12.04
C PHE A 143 3.64 -4.25 -13.13
N SER A 144 3.23 -3.02 -12.89
CA SER A 144 3.55 -1.88 -13.74
C SER A 144 4.11 -0.75 -12.91
N LEU A 145 5.18 -0.13 -13.41
CA LEU A 145 5.83 1.01 -12.79
C LEU A 145 5.93 2.12 -13.83
N GLN A 146 5.41 3.27 -13.49
CA GLN A 146 5.54 4.50 -14.27
C GLN A 146 6.33 5.50 -13.47
N LEU A 147 7.42 6.00 -14.02
CA LEU A 147 8.25 7.05 -13.43
C LEU A 147 8.21 8.27 -14.35
N ASP A 148 7.97 9.43 -13.78
CA ASP A 148 7.94 10.70 -14.49
C ASP A 148 9.06 11.59 -13.95
N LYS A 149 9.79 12.25 -14.87
CA LYS A 149 10.90 13.16 -14.59
C LYS A 149 11.97 12.56 -13.69
N VAL A 150 12.79 11.73 -14.27
CA VAL A 150 13.96 11.11 -13.65
C VAL A 150 15.19 11.98 -13.89
N THR A 151 15.86 12.38 -12.83
CA THR A 151 17.11 13.14 -12.87
C THR A 151 18.24 12.29 -12.32
N PHE A 152 19.35 12.21 -13.03
CA PHE A 152 20.57 11.51 -12.63
C PHE A 152 21.58 12.53 -12.08
N GLN A 153 22.23 12.15 -10.98
CA GLN A 153 23.29 12.93 -10.31
C GLN A 153 24.52 12.09 -10.12
#